data_7a2b4f408b9d93c92d344939645148ca
#
_entry.id   7a2b4f408b9d93c92d344939645148ca
#
_cell.length_a   1.000
_cell.length_b   1.000
_cell.length_c   1.000
_cell.angle_alpha   90.00
_cell.angle_beta   90.00
_cell.angle_gamma   90.00
#
_symmetry.space_group_name_H-M   'P 1'
#
loop_
_entity.id
_entity.type
_entity.pdbx_description
1 polymer ?
#
loop_
_entity_poly.entity_id
_entity_poly.type
_entity_poly.pdbx_seq_one_letter_code
_entity_poly.pdbx_strand_id
1 'polypeptide(L)'
;MIEVKNVKMTYGKKQHAFVALDDINFTIPDGASVAILGKSGSGKSTLMHAMSGLDRPEQGEVIIDGQDILTLKEKQIDKFRASKIGFIFQSFFVQANETVSDNVSLPLEIADVSWGERKKKIRAALESVDLLDKIGNKAKNLSGGQKQRLAVARAIVNEPQIIFADEPTGNLDSVTGEKVEDMLFGYNKENGVTLIIVTHDPDLAAKCDIQINIKDGHIESIRDTNEVTAVESIVLTGPKTIEVSTGEGE
;
A
#
# COMPACT_ATOMS: atom_id res chain seq x y z
N MET A 1 -6.84 -5.26 10.57
CA MET A 1 -7.15 -6.30 9.55
C MET A 1 -7.83 -5.65 8.35
N ILE A 2 -7.44 -6.05 7.14
CA ILE A 2 -8.06 -5.58 5.88
C ILE A 2 -8.78 -6.75 5.24
N GLU A 3 -10.07 -6.61 4.95
CA GLU A 3 -10.87 -7.60 4.24
C GLU A 3 -11.36 -7.00 2.92
N VAL A 4 -11.12 -7.69 1.81
CA VAL A 4 -11.60 -7.33 0.48
C VAL A 4 -12.59 -8.39 0.05
N LYS A 5 -13.83 -7.97 -0.26
CA LYS A 5 -14.95 -8.89 -0.56
C LYS A 5 -15.63 -8.53 -1.85
N ASN A 6 -15.61 -9.45 -2.81
CA ASN A 6 -16.31 -9.36 -4.11
C ASN A 6 -16.07 -8.03 -4.84
N VAL A 7 -14.85 -7.48 -4.72
CA VAL A 7 -14.53 -6.18 -5.33
C VAL A 7 -14.43 -6.32 -6.83
N LYS A 8 -15.24 -5.47 -7.51
CA LYS A 8 -15.26 -5.34 -8.97
C LYS A 8 -15.07 -3.89 -9.36
N MET A 9 -14.20 -3.65 -10.36
CA MET A 9 -13.91 -2.32 -10.86
C MET A 9 -13.78 -2.28 -12.36
N THR A 10 -14.54 -1.40 -13.00
CA THR A 10 -14.57 -1.21 -14.44
C THR A 10 -14.24 0.24 -14.79
N TYR A 11 -13.30 0.46 -15.69
CA TYR A 11 -13.00 1.79 -16.25
C TYR A 11 -13.63 1.96 -17.63
N GLY A 12 -13.95 3.21 -17.97
CA GLY A 12 -14.57 3.55 -19.25
C GLY A 12 -16.09 3.37 -19.25
N LYS A 13 -16.71 3.59 -20.42
CA LYS A 13 -18.18 3.50 -20.58
C LYS A 13 -18.54 2.76 -21.87
N LYS A 14 -19.60 1.98 -21.82
CA LYS A 14 -20.19 1.26 -22.99
C LYS A 14 -19.14 0.38 -23.71
N GLN A 15 -18.89 0.63 -25.01
CA GLN A 15 -18.01 -0.18 -25.86
C GLN A 15 -16.51 -0.07 -25.49
N HIS A 16 -16.13 0.90 -24.67
CA HIS A 16 -14.78 1.09 -24.17
C HIS A 16 -14.63 0.72 -22.68
N ALA A 17 -15.59 -0.03 -22.15
CA ALA A 17 -15.51 -0.51 -20.77
C ALA A 17 -14.45 -1.61 -20.68
N PHE A 18 -13.55 -1.46 -19.70
CA PHE A 18 -12.50 -2.42 -19.37
C PHE A 18 -12.63 -2.81 -17.90
N VAL A 19 -12.81 -4.11 -17.64
CA VAL A 19 -12.85 -4.65 -16.27
C VAL A 19 -11.42 -4.75 -15.77
N ALA A 20 -11.09 -3.92 -14.79
CA ALA A 20 -9.76 -3.87 -14.20
C ALA A 20 -9.60 -4.80 -13.00
N LEU A 21 -10.69 -5.04 -12.26
CA LEU A 21 -10.78 -6.01 -11.16
C LEU A 21 -12.11 -6.74 -11.27
N ASP A 22 -12.09 -8.05 -11.07
CA ASP A 22 -13.30 -8.89 -11.10
C ASP A 22 -13.24 -9.95 -10.01
N ASP A 23 -14.24 -9.89 -9.12
CA ASP A 23 -14.43 -10.81 -7.99
C ASP A 23 -13.19 -11.00 -7.10
N ILE A 24 -12.62 -9.88 -6.64
CA ILE A 24 -11.45 -9.88 -5.76
C ILE A 24 -11.86 -10.18 -4.33
N ASN A 25 -11.28 -11.23 -3.76
CA ASN A 25 -11.55 -11.71 -2.40
C ASN A 25 -10.26 -12.12 -1.70
N PHE A 26 -9.92 -11.49 -0.57
CA PHE A 26 -8.82 -11.89 0.33
C PHE A 26 -8.86 -11.11 1.64
N THR A 27 -8.02 -11.56 2.59
CA THR A 27 -7.83 -10.89 3.88
C THR A 27 -6.35 -10.70 4.17
N ILE A 28 -5.97 -9.54 4.72
CA ILE A 28 -4.62 -9.22 5.18
C ILE A 28 -4.65 -9.03 6.70
N PRO A 29 -3.83 -9.79 7.45
CA PRO A 29 -3.67 -9.60 8.90
C PRO A 29 -3.05 -8.23 9.23
N ASP A 30 -3.31 -7.73 10.45
CA ASP A 30 -2.62 -6.55 10.94
C ASP A 30 -1.12 -6.79 11.08
N GLY A 31 -0.34 -5.78 10.74
CA GLY A 31 1.11 -5.80 10.84
C GLY A 31 1.84 -6.62 9.77
N ALA A 32 1.12 -7.34 8.91
CA ALA A 32 1.74 -8.11 7.85
C ALA A 32 2.38 -7.21 6.77
N SER A 33 3.47 -7.67 6.19
CA SER A 33 4.03 -7.13 4.95
C SER A 33 3.52 -7.95 3.76
N VAL A 34 2.96 -7.27 2.74
CA VAL A 34 2.29 -7.89 1.60
C VAL A 34 2.85 -7.35 0.29
N ALA A 35 3.27 -8.23 -0.60
CA ALA A 35 3.60 -7.87 -1.99
C ALA A 35 2.44 -8.18 -2.93
N ILE A 36 2.02 -7.20 -3.72
CA ILE A 36 1.09 -7.39 -4.84
C ILE A 36 1.89 -7.45 -6.13
N LEU A 37 1.89 -8.61 -6.75
CA LEU A 37 2.67 -8.96 -7.93
C LEU A 37 1.78 -9.14 -9.16
N GLY A 38 2.35 -8.92 -10.33
CA GLY A 38 1.69 -9.15 -11.62
C GLY A 38 2.30 -8.31 -12.74
N LYS A 39 1.95 -8.62 -13.97
CA LYS A 39 2.42 -7.88 -15.14
C LYS A 39 1.85 -6.46 -15.18
N SER A 40 2.46 -5.57 -15.97
CA SER A 40 1.88 -4.26 -16.24
C SER A 40 0.46 -4.41 -16.82
N GLY A 41 -0.48 -3.61 -16.30
CA GLY A 41 -1.89 -3.68 -16.70
C GLY A 41 -2.72 -4.80 -16.06
N SER A 42 -2.15 -5.62 -15.15
CA SER A 42 -2.89 -6.72 -14.49
C SER A 42 -3.91 -6.27 -13.43
N GLY A 43 -3.93 -4.99 -13.04
CA GLY A 43 -4.84 -4.45 -12.03
C GLY A 43 -4.21 -4.11 -10.67
N LYS A 44 -2.88 -4.24 -10.48
CA LYS A 44 -2.19 -4.01 -9.19
C LYS A 44 -2.46 -2.64 -8.57
N SER A 45 -2.17 -1.57 -9.30
CA SER A 45 -2.38 -0.20 -8.79
C SER A 45 -3.88 0.09 -8.61
N THR A 46 -4.75 -0.48 -9.47
CA THR A 46 -6.20 -0.39 -9.31
C THR A 46 -6.65 -1.06 -8.00
N LEU A 47 -6.10 -2.24 -7.68
CA LEU A 47 -6.39 -2.93 -6.42
C LEU A 47 -5.93 -2.10 -5.23
N MET A 48 -4.71 -1.55 -5.28
CA MET A 48 -4.20 -0.66 -4.23
C MET A 48 -5.09 0.58 -4.06
N HIS A 49 -5.53 1.21 -5.16
CA HIS A 49 -6.44 2.37 -5.11
C HIS A 49 -7.81 2.02 -4.53
N ALA A 50 -8.36 0.85 -4.87
CA ALA A 50 -9.61 0.36 -4.29
C ALA A 50 -9.47 0.12 -2.79
N MET A 51 -8.41 -0.60 -2.35
CA MET A 51 -8.17 -0.87 -0.93
C MET A 51 -7.90 0.37 -0.09
N SER A 52 -7.32 1.41 -0.68
CA SER A 52 -7.02 2.65 0.01
C SER A 52 -8.15 3.69 -0.07
N GLY A 53 -9.22 3.39 -0.80
CA GLY A 53 -10.33 4.33 -1.02
C GLY A 53 -9.95 5.54 -1.88
N LEU A 54 -8.87 5.46 -2.68
CA LEU A 54 -8.56 6.46 -3.71
C LEU A 54 -9.54 6.35 -4.87
N ASP A 55 -9.86 5.12 -5.28
CA ASP A 55 -10.89 4.83 -6.27
C ASP A 55 -12.01 4.03 -5.61
N ARG A 56 -13.25 4.23 -6.09
CA ARG A 56 -14.42 3.51 -5.59
C ARG A 56 -14.80 2.41 -6.57
N PRO A 57 -14.70 1.14 -6.17
CA PRO A 57 -15.24 0.00 -6.90
C PRO A 57 -16.76 0.16 -7.11
N GLU A 58 -17.25 -0.41 -8.21
CA GLU A 58 -18.70 -0.44 -8.50
C GLU A 58 -19.46 -1.50 -7.69
N GLN A 59 -18.73 -2.52 -7.19
CA GLN A 59 -19.27 -3.60 -6.35
C GLN A 59 -18.23 -4.05 -5.33
N GLY A 60 -18.72 -4.67 -4.26
CA GLY A 60 -17.92 -5.25 -3.20
C GLY A 60 -17.72 -4.34 -2.01
N GLU A 61 -16.91 -4.80 -1.07
CA GLU A 61 -16.61 -4.14 0.20
C GLU A 61 -15.11 -4.13 0.44
N VAL A 62 -14.61 -3.06 1.06
CA VAL A 62 -13.26 -2.96 1.60
C VAL A 62 -13.38 -2.59 3.07
N ILE A 63 -13.15 -3.57 3.94
CA ILE A 63 -13.33 -3.42 5.38
C ILE A 63 -11.94 -3.26 6.02
N ILE A 64 -11.73 -2.15 6.72
CA ILE A 64 -10.52 -1.86 7.48
C ILE A 64 -10.95 -1.63 8.94
N ASP A 65 -10.39 -2.41 9.86
CA ASP A 65 -10.74 -2.37 11.29
C ASP A 65 -12.27 -2.48 11.53
N GLY A 66 -12.94 -3.34 10.77
CA GLY A 66 -14.38 -3.57 10.88
C GLY A 66 -15.25 -2.48 10.22
N GLN A 67 -14.66 -1.47 9.57
CA GLN A 67 -15.38 -0.41 8.88
C GLN A 67 -15.25 -0.57 7.35
N ASP A 68 -16.37 -0.71 6.65
CA ASP A 68 -16.36 -0.61 5.19
C ASP A 68 -16.11 0.84 4.75
N ILE A 69 -14.89 1.08 4.21
CA ILE A 69 -14.43 2.40 3.79
C ILE A 69 -15.15 2.91 2.53
N LEU A 70 -15.74 2.03 1.73
CA LEU A 70 -16.44 2.39 0.51
C LEU A 70 -17.79 3.06 0.80
N THR A 71 -18.34 2.87 2.02
CA THR A 71 -19.58 3.53 2.48
C THR A 71 -19.35 4.94 3.00
N LEU A 72 -18.09 5.33 3.24
CA LEU A 72 -17.76 6.65 3.77
C LEU A 72 -18.04 7.76 2.75
N LYS A 73 -18.51 8.91 3.25
CA LYS A 73 -18.64 10.13 2.44
C LYS A 73 -17.26 10.71 2.14
N GLU A 74 -17.13 11.49 1.07
CA GLU A 74 -15.89 12.05 0.58
C GLU A 74 -15.00 12.68 1.68
N LYS A 75 -15.56 13.57 2.49
CA LYS A 75 -14.82 14.18 3.61
C LYS A 75 -14.39 13.18 4.70
N GLN A 76 -15.14 12.11 4.88
CA GLN A 76 -14.83 11.08 5.87
C GLN A 76 -13.70 10.18 5.38
N ILE A 77 -13.74 9.77 4.10
CA ILE A 77 -12.65 8.96 3.50
C ILE A 77 -11.35 9.77 3.41
N ASP A 78 -11.40 11.09 3.14
CA ASP A 78 -10.21 11.95 3.16
C ASP A 78 -9.56 11.98 4.53
N LYS A 79 -10.34 12.18 5.60
CA LYS A 79 -9.84 12.15 6.98
C LYS A 79 -9.35 10.76 7.37
N PHE A 80 -10.03 9.72 6.95
CA PHE A 80 -9.62 8.34 7.18
C PHE A 80 -8.25 8.09 6.54
N ARG A 81 -8.09 8.42 5.26
CA ARG A 81 -6.79 8.30 4.57
C ARG A 81 -5.70 9.09 5.27
N ALA A 82 -5.94 10.36 5.56
CA ALA A 82 -4.94 11.22 6.19
C ALA A 82 -4.50 10.73 7.57
N SER A 83 -5.38 10.06 8.33
CA SER A 83 -5.08 9.60 9.68
C SER A 83 -4.62 8.14 9.78
N LYS A 84 -5.02 7.28 8.85
CA LYS A 84 -4.84 5.82 8.95
C LYS A 84 -3.94 5.24 7.89
N ILE A 85 -3.73 5.96 6.77
CA ILE A 85 -3.05 5.44 5.59
C ILE A 85 -1.87 6.33 5.23
N GLY A 86 -0.70 5.72 5.05
CA GLY A 86 0.47 6.34 4.43
C GLY A 86 0.57 5.93 2.96
N PHE A 87 0.92 6.88 2.07
CA PHE A 87 1.13 6.60 0.65
C PHE A 87 2.55 6.92 0.21
N ILE A 88 3.17 5.98 -0.50
CA ILE A 88 4.46 6.13 -1.14
C ILE A 88 4.29 5.72 -2.60
N PHE A 89 4.65 6.61 -3.52
CA PHE A 89 4.51 6.41 -4.95
C PHE A 89 5.87 6.41 -5.66
N GLN A 90 5.96 5.73 -6.77
CA GLN A 90 7.14 5.68 -7.63
C GLN A 90 7.63 7.07 -8.05
N SER A 91 6.73 8.00 -8.35
CA SER A 91 7.05 9.36 -8.79
C SER A 91 7.23 10.37 -7.64
N PHE A 92 7.37 9.91 -6.39
CA PHE A 92 7.55 10.69 -5.16
C PHE A 92 6.38 11.63 -4.83
N PHE A 93 5.77 12.28 -5.79
CA PHE A 93 4.69 13.28 -5.67
C PHE A 93 4.98 14.35 -4.61
N VAL A 94 6.22 14.87 -4.59
CA VAL A 94 6.61 15.95 -3.70
C VAL A 94 6.29 17.31 -4.30
N GLN A 95 5.84 18.25 -3.48
CA GLN A 95 5.64 19.62 -3.88
C GLN A 95 6.98 20.33 -4.02
N ALA A 96 7.49 20.42 -5.25
CA ALA A 96 8.86 20.81 -5.56
C ALA A 96 9.26 22.20 -5.05
N ASN A 97 8.32 23.16 -5.04
CA ASN A 97 8.57 24.55 -4.63
C ASN A 97 8.34 24.79 -3.13
N GLU A 98 7.73 23.83 -2.43
CA GLU A 98 7.52 23.87 -0.99
C GLU A 98 8.73 23.32 -0.24
N THR A 99 8.83 23.64 1.05
CA THR A 99 9.91 23.10 1.89
C THR A 99 9.69 21.62 2.20
N VAL A 100 10.75 20.96 2.67
CA VAL A 100 10.69 19.59 3.19
C VAL A 100 9.66 19.51 4.34
N SER A 101 9.66 20.49 5.24
CA SER A 101 8.68 20.61 6.33
C SER A 101 7.25 20.71 5.82
N ASP A 102 6.99 21.54 4.81
CA ASP A 102 5.65 21.75 4.27
C ASP A 102 5.12 20.49 3.60
N ASN A 103 5.98 19.78 2.87
CA ASN A 103 5.61 18.49 2.25
C ASN A 103 5.16 17.45 3.31
N VAL A 104 5.86 17.36 4.44
CA VAL A 104 5.52 16.43 5.52
C VAL A 104 4.31 16.93 6.33
N SER A 105 4.05 18.24 6.37
CA SER A 105 2.91 18.83 7.06
C SER A 105 1.55 18.46 6.48
N LEU A 106 1.46 18.21 5.19
CA LEU A 106 0.19 18.03 4.46
C LEU A 106 -0.77 17.00 5.10
N PRO A 107 -0.38 15.75 5.41
CA PRO A 107 -1.29 14.79 6.04
C PRO A 107 -1.78 15.26 7.42
N LEU A 108 -0.91 15.95 8.17
CA LEU A 108 -1.25 16.49 9.48
C LEU A 108 -2.29 17.61 9.39
N GLU A 109 -2.23 18.40 8.31
CA GLU A 109 -3.19 19.49 8.04
C GLU A 109 -4.57 18.94 7.70
N ILE A 110 -4.63 17.92 6.83
CA ILE A 110 -5.87 17.26 6.45
C ILE A 110 -6.52 16.56 7.66
N ALA A 111 -5.69 16.01 8.56
CA ALA A 111 -6.13 15.37 9.79
C ALA A 111 -6.50 16.35 10.93
N ASP A 112 -6.46 17.67 10.69
CA ASP A 112 -6.75 18.73 11.67
C ASP A 112 -5.85 18.67 12.92
N VAL A 113 -4.60 18.18 12.80
CA VAL A 113 -3.63 18.14 13.92
C VAL A 113 -3.23 19.56 14.32
N SER A 114 -3.11 19.84 15.62
CA SER A 114 -2.75 21.17 16.12
C SER A 114 -1.35 21.60 15.68
N TRP A 115 -1.14 22.92 15.48
CA TRP A 115 0.15 23.44 14.97
C TRP A 115 1.35 23.07 15.83
N GLY A 116 1.20 23.10 17.16
CA GLY A 116 2.28 22.73 18.08
C GLY A 116 2.69 21.26 17.97
N GLU A 117 1.71 20.38 17.79
CA GLU A 117 1.89 18.96 17.63
C GLU A 117 2.49 18.60 16.28
N ARG A 118 2.05 19.29 15.20
CA ARG A 118 2.62 19.12 13.85
C ARG A 118 4.14 19.30 13.86
N LYS A 119 4.64 20.37 14.49
CA LYS A 119 6.08 20.65 14.54
C LYS A 119 6.88 19.50 15.16
N LYS A 120 6.34 18.88 16.23
CA LYS A 120 6.97 17.72 16.89
C LYS A 120 6.97 16.49 15.96
N LYS A 121 5.81 16.16 15.37
CA LYS A 121 5.65 15.01 14.47
C LYS A 121 6.50 15.14 13.20
N ILE A 122 6.54 16.31 12.58
CA ILE A 122 7.37 16.57 11.40
C ILE A 122 8.85 16.33 11.70
N ARG A 123 9.34 16.84 12.84
CA ARG A 123 10.75 16.64 13.22
C ARG A 123 11.07 15.17 13.43
N ALA A 124 10.23 14.44 14.17
CA ALA A 124 10.41 13.01 14.40
C ALA A 124 10.39 12.19 13.08
N ALA A 125 9.43 12.47 12.19
CA ALA A 125 9.36 11.80 10.90
C ALA A 125 10.56 12.12 9.99
N LEU A 126 11.09 13.34 10.01
CA LEU A 126 12.28 13.70 9.24
C LEU A 126 13.56 13.11 9.83
N GLU A 127 13.64 12.98 11.16
CA GLU A 127 14.74 12.34 11.85
C GLU A 127 14.82 10.84 11.51
N SER A 128 13.68 10.13 11.49
CA SER A 128 13.64 8.69 11.17
C SER A 128 14.05 8.36 9.73
N VAL A 129 14.10 9.34 8.83
CA VAL A 129 14.53 9.16 7.43
C VAL A 129 15.81 9.92 7.09
N ASP A 130 16.58 10.39 8.06
CA ASP A 130 17.84 11.18 7.89
C ASP A 130 17.67 12.42 6.99
N LEU A 131 16.62 13.20 7.20
CA LEU A 131 16.34 14.45 6.45
C LEU A 131 16.12 15.66 7.35
N LEU A 132 16.33 15.55 8.65
CA LEU A 132 16.08 16.66 9.59
C LEU A 132 16.96 17.89 9.30
N ASP A 133 18.18 17.69 8.82
CA ASP A 133 19.11 18.76 8.40
C ASP A 133 18.63 19.54 7.17
N LYS A 134 17.68 18.99 6.41
CA LYS A 134 17.07 19.57 5.21
C LYS A 134 15.70 20.18 5.44
N ILE A 135 15.19 20.24 6.66
CA ILE A 135 13.81 20.63 7.01
C ILE A 135 13.34 21.94 6.34
N GLY A 136 14.22 22.92 6.21
CA GLY A 136 13.94 24.23 5.57
C GLY A 136 14.26 24.28 4.06
N ASN A 137 14.83 23.23 3.48
CA ASN A 137 15.20 23.21 2.07
C ASN A 137 13.96 23.02 1.19
N LYS A 138 13.97 23.59 -0.02
CA LYS A 138 12.92 23.29 -1.00
C LYS A 138 13.11 21.89 -1.57
N ALA A 139 12.00 21.14 -1.73
CA ALA A 139 12.03 19.75 -2.17
C ALA A 139 12.64 19.58 -3.58
N LYS A 140 12.58 20.58 -4.45
CA LYS A 140 13.26 20.57 -5.77
C LYS A 140 14.77 20.41 -5.68
N ASN A 141 15.39 20.84 -4.58
CA ASN A 141 16.84 20.80 -4.38
C ASN A 141 17.33 19.46 -3.82
N LEU A 142 16.42 18.50 -3.55
CA LEU A 142 16.75 17.19 -3.08
C LEU A 142 17.12 16.24 -4.23
N SER A 143 18.05 15.30 -3.96
CA SER A 143 18.31 14.18 -4.87
C SER A 143 17.10 13.24 -4.97
N GLY A 144 17.09 12.31 -5.94
CA GLY A 144 16.03 11.31 -6.09
C GLY A 144 15.78 10.49 -4.82
N GLY A 145 16.85 9.93 -4.24
CA GLY A 145 16.76 9.19 -2.98
C GLY A 145 16.31 10.04 -1.78
N GLN A 146 16.71 11.32 -1.72
CA GLN A 146 16.20 12.23 -0.70
C GLN A 146 14.72 12.54 -0.88
N LYS A 147 14.23 12.68 -2.12
CA LYS A 147 12.79 12.86 -2.41
C LYS A 147 11.99 11.61 -2.01
N GLN A 148 12.52 10.43 -2.23
CA GLN A 148 11.85 9.19 -1.79
C GLN A 148 11.80 9.11 -0.27
N ARG A 149 12.89 9.40 0.44
CA ARG A 149 12.89 9.47 1.90
C ARG A 149 11.94 10.55 2.42
N LEU A 150 11.79 11.68 1.72
CA LEU A 150 10.77 12.67 2.03
C LEU A 150 9.35 12.11 1.83
N ALA A 151 9.11 11.33 0.78
CA ALA A 151 7.82 10.66 0.58
C ALA A 151 7.53 9.64 1.70
N VAL A 152 8.55 8.90 2.16
CA VAL A 152 8.43 8.01 3.33
C VAL A 152 8.10 8.81 4.59
N ALA A 153 8.82 9.90 4.90
CA ALA A 153 8.52 10.76 6.06
C ALA A 153 7.09 11.29 6.05
N ARG A 154 6.60 11.73 4.87
CA ARG A 154 5.23 12.17 4.68
C ARG A 154 4.22 11.05 4.92
N ALA A 155 4.53 9.83 4.51
CA ALA A 155 3.66 8.68 4.70
C ALA A 155 3.51 8.28 6.17
N ILE A 156 4.59 8.38 6.95
CA ILE A 156 4.62 7.92 8.36
C ILE A 156 4.28 9.00 9.39
N VAL A 157 4.21 10.28 9.01
CA VAL A 157 4.09 11.41 9.96
C VAL A 157 2.85 11.38 10.85
N ASN A 158 1.77 10.76 10.39
CA ASN A 158 0.53 10.57 11.17
C ASN A 158 0.48 9.22 11.89
N GLU A 159 1.60 8.47 11.93
CA GLU A 159 1.65 7.15 12.57
C GLU A 159 0.53 6.24 12.02
N PRO A 160 0.53 5.99 10.68
CA PRO A 160 -0.56 5.28 10.02
C PRO A 160 -0.63 3.82 10.47
N GLN A 161 -1.79 3.20 10.30
CA GLN A 161 -1.98 1.76 10.51
C GLN A 161 -1.60 0.94 9.27
N ILE A 162 -1.66 1.57 8.09
CA ILE A 162 -1.41 0.91 6.82
C ILE A 162 -0.52 1.83 5.96
N ILE A 163 0.50 1.25 5.34
CA ILE A 163 1.31 1.93 4.32
C ILE A 163 1.11 1.22 2.99
N PHE A 164 0.67 1.98 1.98
CA PHE A 164 0.66 1.56 0.59
C PHE A 164 1.87 2.13 -0.14
N ALA A 165 2.67 1.27 -0.78
CA ALA A 165 3.85 1.65 -1.54
C ALA A 165 3.75 1.11 -2.98
N ASP A 166 3.60 1.99 -3.96
CA ASP A 166 3.55 1.65 -5.38
C ASP A 166 4.94 1.83 -6.00
N GLU A 167 5.62 0.72 -6.31
CA GLU A 167 6.99 0.68 -6.86
C GLU A 167 7.97 1.60 -6.11
N PRO A 168 8.12 1.45 -4.77
CA PRO A 168 8.78 2.46 -3.92
C PRO A 168 10.26 2.66 -4.23
N THR A 169 10.89 1.72 -4.94
CA THR A 169 12.33 1.75 -5.29
C THR A 169 12.58 1.82 -6.80
N GLY A 170 11.52 1.78 -7.63
CA GLY A 170 11.62 1.66 -9.08
C GLY A 170 12.35 2.79 -9.82
N ASN A 171 12.54 3.96 -9.19
CA ASN A 171 13.27 5.11 -9.75
C ASN A 171 14.62 5.38 -9.03
N LEU A 172 15.13 4.41 -8.26
CA LEU A 172 16.34 4.56 -7.45
C LEU A 172 17.45 3.62 -7.95
N ASP A 173 18.68 3.99 -7.68
CA ASP A 173 19.80 3.04 -7.76
C ASP A 173 19.69 1.98 -6.66
N SER A 174 20.33 0.82 -6.83
CA SER A 174 20.21 -0.32 -5.94
C SER A 174 20.55 0.02 -4.47
N VAL A 175 21.62 0.78 -4.24
CA VAL A 175 22.07 1.14 -2.87
C VAL A 175 21.06 2.05 -2.18
N THR A 176 20.49 2.99 -2.92
CA THR A 176 19.46 3.90 -2.40
C THR A 176 18.13 3.16 -2.23
N GLY A 177 17.81 2.24 -3.13
CA GLY A 177 16.64 1.38 -3.05
C GLY A 177 16.63 0.52 -1.79
N GLU A 178 17.72 -0.21 -1.53
CA GLU A 178 17.88 -1.03 -0.31
C GLU A 178 17.65 -0.22 0.98
N LYS A 179 18.18 1.00 1.06
CA LYS A 179 17.98 1.86 2.22
C LYS A 179 16.50 2.24 2.42
N VAL A 180 15.74 2.47 1.35
CA VAL A 180 14.31 2.76 1.41
C VAL A 180 13.53 1.52 1.82
N GLU A 181 13.89 0.35 1.31
CA GLU A 181 13.32 -0.93 1.72
C GLU A 181 13.54 -1.18 3.21
N ASP A 182 14.78 -1.04 3.69
CA ASP A 182 15.12 -1.21 5.11
C ASP A 182 14.31 -0.28 6.01
N MET A 183 14.10 0.99 5.59
CA MET A 183 13.24 1.94 6.30
C MET A 183 11.80 1.47 6.36
N LEU A 184 11.24 0.96 5.25
CA LEU A 184 9.85 0.51 5.18
C LEU A 184 9.62 -0.75 6.02
N PHE A 185 10.46 -1.76 5.87
CA PHE A 185 10.34 -3.00 6.65
C PHE A 185 10.69 -2.79 8.12
N GLY A 186 11.66 -1.91 8.42
CA GLY A 186 11.96 -1.49 9.79
C GLY A 186 10.75 -0.85 10.45
N TYR A 187 10.13 0.13 9.77
CA TYR A 187 8.94 0.81 10.28
C TYR A 187 7.75 -0.14 10.47
N ASN A 188 7.52 -1.06 9.51
CA ASN A 188 6.50 -2.11 9.62
C ASN A 188 6.68 -2.95 10.89
N LYS A 189 7.88 -3.48 11.12
CA LYS A 189 8.19 -4.36 12.26
C LYS A 189 8.15 -3.64 13.60
N GLU A 190 8.72 -2.44 13.68
CA GLU A 190 8.82 -1.67 14.93
C GLU A 190 7.49 -1.13 15.41
N ASN A 191 6.59 -0.77 14.46
CA ASN A 191 5.32 -0.11 14.77
C ASN A 191 4.10 -1.02 14.56
N GLY A 192 4.27 -2.25 14.08
CA GLY A 192 3.17 -3.17 13.78
C GLY A 192 2.24 -2.67 12.66
N VAL A 193 2.76 -1.84 11.75
CA VAL A 193 1.99 -1.25 10.65
C VAL A 193 1.86 -2.26 9.51
N THR A 194 0.68 -2.41 8.92
CA THR A 194 0.50 -3.24 7.73
C THR A 194 1.16 -2.55 6.52
N LEU A 195 2.12 -3.23 5.86
CA LEU A 195 2.85 -2.71 4.72
C LEU A 195 2.41 -3.43 3.44
N ILE A 196 1.84 -2.69 2.49
CA ILE A 196 1.40 -3.24 1.20
C ILE A 196 2.22 -2.63 0.09
N ILE A 197 2.99 -3.47 -0.60
CA ILE A 197 3.92 -3.06 -1.67
C ILE A 197 3.39 -3.60 -3.00
N VAL A 198 3.15 -2.71 -3.95
CA VAL A 198 2.97 -3.09 -5.36
C VAL A 198 4.34 -3.08 -6.01
N THR A 199 4.76 -4.21 -6.57
CA THR A 199 6.06 -4.30 -7.23
C THR A 199 6.06 -5.36 -8.33
N HIS A 200 7.02 -5.24 -9.24
CA HIS A 200 7.39 -6.30 -10.18
C HIS A 200 8.75 -6.94 -9.83
N ASP A 201 9.40 -6.47 -8.78
CA ASP A 201 10.68 -6.99 -8.29
C ASP A 201 10.45 -8.22 -7.40
N PRO A 202 10.95 -9.41 -7.82
CA PRO A 202 10.79 -10.63 -7.06
C PRO A 202 11.62 -10.64 -5.77
N ASP A 203 12.75 -9.94 -5.71
CA ASP A 203 13.62 -9.91 -4.55
C ASP A 203 12.97 -9.08 -3.43
N LEU A 204 12.37 -7.95 -3.79
CA LEU A 204 11.58 -7.16 -2.86
C LEU A 204 10.34 -7.93 -2.36
N ALA A 205 9.64 -8.62 -3.26
CA ALA A 205 8.48 -9.43 -2.91
C ALA A 205 8.82 -10.61 -1.99
N ALA A 206 10.02 -11.20 -2.14
CA ALA A 206 10.48 -12.29 -1.29
C ALA A 206 10.72 -11.87 0.18
N LYS A 207 10.88 -10.56 0.45
CA LYS A 207 11.02 -10.01 1.80
C LYS A 207 9.67 -9.86 2.53
N CYS A 208 8.53 -9.94 1.80
CA CYS A 208 7.20 -9.78 2.37
C CYS A 208 6.66 -11.10 2.95
N ASP A 209 5.84 -11.01 4.00
CA ASP A 209 5.19 -12.16 4.64
C ASP A 209 4.17 -12.83 3.71
N ILE A 210 3.47 -12.04 2.89
CA ILE A 210 2.42 -12.53 1.98
C ILE A 210 2.69 -12.02 0.57
N GLN A 211 2.50 -12.89 -0.42
CA GLN A 211 2.57 -12.55 -1.83
C GLN A 211 1.21 -12.79 -2.50
N ILE A 212 0.63 -11.76 -3.10
CA ILE A 212 -0.63 -11.80 -3.85
C ILE A 212 -0.29 -11.62 -5.33
N ASN A 213 -0.49 -12.64 -6.14
CA ASN A 213 -0.31 -12.55 -7.58
C ASN A 213 -1.65 -12.19 -8.25
N ILE A 214 -1.65 -11.08 -9.02
CA ILE A 214 -2.81 -10.64 -9.80
C ILE A 214 -2.54 -10.75 -11.29
N LYS A 215 -3.51 -11.28 -12.03
CA LYS A 215 -3.47 -11.45 -13.46
C LYS A 215 -4.83 -11.15 -14.07
N ASP A 216 -4.84 -10.28 -15.07
CA ASP A 216 -6.05 -9.91 -15.82
C ASP A 216 -7.25 -9.57 -14.92
N GLY A 217 -6.99 -8.84 -13.83
CA GLY A 217 -8.00 -8.40 -12.88
C GLY A 217 -8.46 -9.44 -11.86
N HIS A 218 -7.86 -10.62 -11.79
CA HIS A 218 -8.20 -11.70 -10.86
C HIS A 218 -7.02 -12.07 -9.97
N ILE A 219 -7.28 -12.59 -8.76
CA ILE A 219 -6.25 -13.20 -7.93
C ILE A 219 -5.88 -14.57 -8.52
N GLU A 220 -4.62 -14.70 -8.94
CA GLU A 220 -4.08 -15.98 -9.47
C GLU A 220 -3.58 -16.89 -8.33
N SER A 221 -2.93 -16.30 -7.32
CA SER A 221 -2.47 -17.02 -6.13
C SER A 221 -2.20 -16.10 -4.97
N ILE A 222 -2.32 -16.63 -3.76
CA ILE A 222 -1.87 -16.01 -2.50
C ILE A 222 -0.92 -17.01 -1.84
N ARG A 223 0.25 -16.54 -1.40
CA ARG A 223 1.27 -17.34 -0.70
C ARG A 223 1.66 -16.63 0.58
N ASP A 224 1.66 -17.37 1.69
CA ASP A 224 2.32 -16.97 2.92
C ASP A 224 3.76 -17.47 2.86
N THR A 225 4.74 -16.57 2.95
CA THR A 225 6.17 -16.91 2.85
C THR A 225 6.73 -17.43 4.19
N ASN A 226 6.02 -17.23 5.30
CA ASN A 226 6.39 -17.72 6.63
C ASN A 226 5.96 -19.18 6.84
N GLU A 227 5.02 -19.71 6.05
CA GLU A 227 4.61 -21.12 6.08
C GLU A 227 5.52 -22.01 5.21
N VAL A 228 6.78 -22.15 5.59
CA VAL A 228 7.65 -23.23 5.10
C VAL A 228 7.45 -24.48 5.95
N THR A 229 6.20 -24.86 6.19
CA THR A 229 5.80 -26.24 6.58
C THR A 229 4.27 -26.35 6.58
N ALA A 230 3.78 -27.22 5.68
CA ALA A 230 2.39 -27.62 5.51
C ALA A 230 1.53 -26.72 4.60
N VAL A 231 1.26 -27.27 3.43
CA VAL A 231 0.24 -26.84 2.48
C VAL A 231 -1.13 -26.93 3.15
N GLU A 232 -1.60 -25.84 3.73
CA GLU A 232 -3.03 -25.64 3.95
C GLU A 232 -3.46 -24.40 3.19
N SER A 233 -4.22 -24.64 2.16
CA SER A 233 -4.86 -23.65 1.31
C SER A 233 -5.64 -22.65 2.15
N ILE A 234 -5.25 -21.36 2.08
CA ILE A 234 -6.12 -20.26 2.50
C ILE A 234 -7.43 -20.41 1.73
N VAL A 235 -8.50 -20.64 2.47
CA VAL A 235 -9.83 -20.91 1.92
C VAL A 235 -10.27 -19.72 1.05
N LEU A 236 -10.23 -19.91 -0.25
CA LEU A 236 -10.96 -19.09 -1.19
C LEU A 236 -12.46 -19.37 -0.95
N THR A 237 -13.15 -18.51 -0.21
CA THR A 237 -14.60 -18.56 -0.04
C THR A 237 -15.28 -18.07 -1.30
N GLY A 238 -15.36 -18.92 -2.30
CA GLY A 238 -16.16 -18.72 -3.50
C GLY A 238 -16.77 -20.04 -3.96
N PRO A 239 -17.96 -20.08 -4.57
CA PRO A 239 -18.68 -21.31 -4.87
C PRO A 239 -18.13 -21.98 -6.13
N LYS A 240 -17.00 -22.70 -6.05
CA LYS A 240 -16.64 -23.75 -6.99
C LYS A 240 -15.91 -24.87 -6.25
N THR A 241 -16.64 -25.92 -5.96
CA THR A 241 -16.14 -27.22 -5.56
C THR A 241 -15.21 -27.76 -6.65
N ILE A 242 -13.92 -27.93 -6.33
CA ILE A 242 -13.04 -28.74 -7.14
C ILE A 242 -13.07 -30.13 -6.53
N GLU A 243 -13.66 -31.11 -7.21
CA GLU A 243 -13.56 -32.51 -6.87
C GLU A 243 -12.10 -32.97 -7.02
N VAL A 244 -11.47 -33.30 -5.91
CA VAL A 244 -10.18 -34.00 -5.91
C VAL A 244 -10.48 -35.48 -6.19
N SER A 245 -10.19 -35.94 -7.40
CA SER A 245 -10.17 -37.37 -7.71
C SER A 245 -8.96 -38.00 -7.06
N THR A 246 -9.18 -38.72 -5.95
CA THR A 246 -8.22 -39.70 -5.41
C THR A 246 -8.17 -40.88 -6.39
N GLY A 247 -7.13 -40.92 -7.20
CA GLY A 247 -6.78 -42.11 -7.98
C GLY A 247 -6.13 -43.11 -7.05
N GLU A 248 -6.90 -44.05 -6.52
CA GLU A 248 -6.37 -45.34 -6.11
C GLU A 248 -6.10 -46.13 -7.36
N GLY A 249 -4.84 -46.45 -7.60
CA GLY A 249 -4.37 -47.34 -8.67
C GLY A 249 -3.85 -48.64 -8.08
N GLU A 250 -4.39 -49.71 -8.55
CA GLU A 250 -3.86 -51.05 -8.38
C GLU A 250 -2.43 -51.23 -8.92
#